data_031da25d53067b86f3e7037bf0c195cc
#
_entry.id   031da25d53067b86f3e7037bf0c195cc
#
_cell.length_a   1.000
_cell.length_b   1.000
_cell.length_c   1.000
_cell.angle_alpha   90.00
_cell.angle_beta   90.00
_cell.angle_gamma   90.00
#
_symmetry.space_group_name_H-M   'P 1'
#
loop_
_entity.id
_entity.type
_entity.pdbx_description
1 polymer ?
#
loop_
_entity_poly.entity_id
_entity_poly.type
_entity_poly.pdbx_seq_one_letter_code
_entity_poly.pdbx_strand_id
1 'polypeptide(L)'
;MSVISTPITELFGIKHPILLAGMNVAAGPELAAAVTNAGGLGVIGGFGYTPKVLRQQIKAIKEDLKDKNAPFGVDLLIPQVGGNARKTNYDYTKGKLDELIDVIIEERTRLFVCAVGVPPHDVVDRLHKAGIPVMNMVGHPKHVQKALDAGVDIICAQAGEGGGHTGDTPASILIPACVDAVKGKKAPLNGGPVYVVGAGAVYDGRSLAANLMWGAQAVWVGTRFVASKEAGATKMHKDIIVNASFGDDIRTIIFTGRPLRVKRTPYVDDWERNRQGEIKELTSRGIVPVFHDVEKHPDKSMAARPWLMGSVAALIKDVPPAKDIVENMVNEAAELLQKGSQLVKVGPTARPKL
;
A
#
# COMPACT_ATOMS: atom_id res chain seq x y z
N MET A 1 -8.50 20.20 -15.75
CA MET A 1 -8.20 18.99 -14.97
C MET A 1 -9.40 18.68 -14.10
N SER A 2 -9.92 17.46 -14.18
CA SER A 2 -11.03 17.00 -13.34
C SER A 2 -10.59 16.89 -11.88
N VAL A 3 -11.54 17.05 -10.96
CA VAL A 3 -11.32 16.86 -9.51
C VAL A 3 -12.36 15.86 -9.02
N ILE A 4 -11.92 14.89 -8.23
CA ILE A 4 -12.79 13.95 -7.55
C ILE A 4 -12.61 14.20 -6.04
N SER A 5 -13.62 14.81 -5.41
CA SER A 5 -13.62 15.05 -3.97
C SER A 5 -14.22 13.85 -3.23
N THR A 6 -13.59 13.46 -2.14
CA THR A 6 -14.01 12.40 -1.24
C THR A 6 -13.70 12.81 0.20
N PRO A 7 -14.30 12.16 1.22
CA PRO A 7 -13.93 12.43 2.60
C PRO A 7 -12.42 12.29 2.90
N ILE A 8 -11.70 11.41 2.21
CA ILE A 8 -10.23 11.27 2.36
C ILE A 8 -9.50 12.48 1.77
N THR A 9 -9.97 13.04 0.63
CA THR A 9 -9.34 14.25 0.09
C THR A 9 -9.51 15.44 1.01
N GLU A 10 -10.65 15.56 1.67
CA GLU A 10 -10.93 16.61 2.68
C GLU A 10 -10.09 16.41 3.94
N LEU A 11 -10.02 15.17 4.45
CA LEU A 11 -9.24 14.82 5.65
C LEU A 11 -7.76 15.21 5.52
N PHE A 12 -7.17 14.97 4.36
CA PHE A 12 -5.75 15.24 4.13
C PHE A 12 -5.46 16.58 3.44
N GLY A 13 -6.47 17.28 2.93
CA GLY A 13 -6.29 18.50 2.16
C GLY A 13 -5.62 18.25 0.81
N ILE A 14 -5.87 17.10 0.18
CA ILE A 14 -5.36 16.72 -1.14
C ILE A 14 -6.42 16.90 -2.23
N LYS A 15 -5.99 17.03 -3.50
CA LYS A 15 -6.89 17.27 -4.61
C LYS A 15 -7.55 16.00 -5.16
N HIS A 16 -6.85 14.86 -5.06
CA HIS A 16 -7.22 13.62 -5.71
C HIS A 16 -7.14 12.44 -4.74
N PRO A 17 -8.10 11.50 -4.78
CA PRO A 17 -8.15 10.38 -3.84
C PRO A 17 -7.15 9.27 -4.21
N ILE A 18 -5.89 9.65 -4.45
CA ILE A 18 -4.79 8.76 -4.84
C ILE A 18 -3.67 8.88 -3.80
N LEU A 19 -3.38 7.76 -3.13
CA LEU A 19 -2.30 7.63 -2.18
C LEU A 19 -1.20 6.76 -2.78
N LEU A 20 0.04 7.22 -2.72
CA LEU A 20 1.21 6.42 -3.08
C LEU A 20 1.40 5.30 -2.05
N ALA A 21 1.54 4.07 -2.51
CA ALA A 21 1.90 2.96 -1.62
C ALA A 21 3.32 3.13 -1.07
N GLY A 22 3.48 2.89 0.24
CA GLY A 22 4.80 2.78 0.85
C GLY A 22 5.54 1.56 0.28
N MET A 23 6.69 1.80 -0.36
CA MET A 23 7.45 0.77 -1.08
C MET A 23 8.93 1.03 -0.90
N ASN A 24 9.54 0.56 0.14
CA ASN A 24 10.97 0.68 0.43
C ASN A 24 11.71 1.61 -0.59
N VAL A 25 12.69 1.12 -1.34
CA VAL A 25 13.48 1.93 -2.29
C VAL A 25 12.61 2.59 -3.39
N ALA A 26 11.54 1.94 -3.84
CA ALA A 26 10.74 2.45 -4.97
C ALA A 26 9.97 3.74 -4.63
N ALA A 27 9.37 3.82 -3.44
CA ALA A 27 8.66 5.02 -2.97
C ALA A 27 9.59 5.85 -2.06
N GLY A 28 10.66 6.37 -2.65
CA GLY A 28 11.57 7.31 -2.01
C GLY A 28 11.02 8.75 -2.00
N PRO A 29 11.79 9.70 -1.46
CA PRO A 29 11.39 11.11 -1.32
C PRO A 29 10.95 11.75 -2.62
N GLU A 30 11.71 11.56 -3.70
CA GLU A 30 11.41 12.12 -5.02
C GLU A 30 10.02 11.71 -5.53
N LEU A 31 9.71 10.41 -5.49
CA LEU A 31 8.39 9.93 -5.91
C LEU A 31 7.29 10.40 -4.97
N ALA A 32 7.51 10.36 -3.65
CA ALA A 32 6.51 10.83 -2.69
C ALA A 32 6.18 12.31 -2.90
N ALA A 33 7.20 13.17 -3.06
CA ALA A 33 7.01 14.58 -3.35
C ALA A 33 6.33 14.80 -4.72
N ALA A 34 6.68 14.03 -5.75
CA ALA A 34 6.06 14.13 -7.07
C ALA A 34 4.56 13.82 -7.04
N VAL A 35 4.15 12.76 -6.31
CA VAL A 35 2.72 12.41 -6.15
C VAL A 35 1.98 13.48 -5.35
N THR A 36 2.56 13.99 -4.26
CA THR A 36 1.97 15.10 -3.49
C THR A 36 1.84 16.35 -4.33
N ASN A 37 2.88 16.74 -5.06
CA ASN A 37 2.87 17.89 -5.96
C ASN A 37 1.85 17.76 -7.10
N ALA A 38 1.48 16.54 -7.47
CA ALA A 38 0.43 16.25 -8.45
C ALA A 38 -0.98 16.28 -7.82
N GLY A 39 -1.10 16.45 -6.52
CA GLY A 39 -2.37 16.56 -5.80
C GLY A 39 -2.87 15.27 -5.15
N GLY A 40 -2.09 14.19 -5.15
CA GLY A 40 -2.32 13.00 -4.33
C GLY A 40 -1.68 13.10 -2.95
N LEU A 41 -1.51 11.98 -2.25
CA LEU A 41 -0.77 11.87 -1.00
C LEU A 41 0.47 10.99 -1.21
N GLY A 42 1.64 11.59 -1.20
CA GLY A 42 2.91 10.86 -1.21
C GLY A 42 3.14 10.15 0.13
N VAL A 43 3.51 8.88 0.08
CA VAL A 43 3.86 8.12 1.29
C VAL A 43 5.19 7.42 1.05
N ILE A 44 6.16 7.68 1.92
CA ILE A 44 7.37 6.88 1.99
C ILE A 44 7.14 5.71 2.92
N GLY A 45 7.88 4.63 2.71
CA GLY A 45 7.69 3.54 3.62
C GLY A 45 8.62 2.41 3.38
N GLY A 46 8.65 1.55 4.35
CA GLY A 46 9.30 0.31 4.15
C GLY A 46 10.06 -0.24 5.32
N PHE A 47 10.99 -1.03 4.92
CA PHE A 47 11.76 -1.92 5.72
C PHE A 47 13.10 -1.27 6.14
N GLY A 48 13.45 -1.39 7.42
CA GLY A 48 14.80 -1.12 7.89
C GLY A 48 15.16 0.35 8.09
N TYR A 49 14.20 1.25 8.22
CA TYR A 49 14.49 2.62 8.61
C TYR A 49 15.09 2.69 10.02
N THR A 50 16.15 3.49 10.15
CA THR A 50 16.57 4.03 11.43
C THR A 50 15.98 5.44 11.60
N PRO A 51 15.83 5.96 12.83
CA PRO A 51 15.35 7.33 13.06
C PRO A 51 16.10 8.38 12.25
N LYS A 52 17.43 8.23 12.16
CA LYS A 52 18.27 9.12 11.35
C LYS A 52 17.92 9.06 9.87
N VAL A 53 17.79 7.86 9.31
CA VAL A 53 17.46 7.67 7.89
C VAL A 53 16.06 8.19 7.61
N LEU A 54 15.07 7.89 8.46
CA LEU A 54 13.69 8.38 8.29
C LEU A 54 13.67 9.91 8.27
N ARG A 55 14.38 10.58 9.19
CA ARG A 55 14.46 12.04 9.22
C ARG A 55 15.10 12.62 7.95
N GLN A 56 16.14 11.97 7.43
CA GLN A 56 16.77 12.38 6.16
C GLN A 56 15.81 12.23 4.97
N GLN A 57 15.05 11.14 4.91
CA GLN A 57 14.05 10.93 3.85
C GLN A 57 12.94 11.99 3.92
N ILE A 58 12.42 12.27 5.11
CA ILE A 58 11.39 13.31 5.30
C ILE A 58 11.92 14.70 4.92
N LYS A 59 13.15 15.01 5.30
CA LYS A 59 13.77 16.26 4.89
C LYS A 59 13.84 16.40 3.36
N ALA A 60 14.26 15.35 2.67
CA ALA A 60 14.33 15.35 1.21
C ALA A 60 12.92 15.52 0.58
N ILE A 61 11.87 14.87 1.12
CA ILE A 61 10.49 15.14 0.67
C ILE A 61 10.16 16.63 0.78
N LYS A 62 10.41 17.24 1.95
CA LYS A 62 10.10 18.65 2.18
C LYS A 62 10.90 19.60 1.27
N GLU A 63 12.12 19.23 0.88
CA GLU A 63 12.92 19.98 -0.10
C GLU A 63 12.29 19.94 -1.49
N ASP A 64 11.73 18.81 -1.91
CA ASP A 64 11.13 18.62 -3.24
C ASP A 64 9.66 19.06 -3.33
N LEU A 65 8.98 19.29 -2.20
CA LEU A 65 7.61 19.79 -2.19
C LEU A 65 7.55 21.24 -2.69
N LYS A 66 6.61 21.52 -3.62
CA LYS A 66 6.32 22.88 -4.10
C LYS A 66 5.71 23.73 -3.00
N ASP A 67 4.67 23.22 -2.34
CA ASP A 67 4.14 23.76 -1.09
C ASP A 67 4.80 23.01 0.08
N LYS A 68 5.59 23.72 0.87
CA LYS A 68 6.31 23.13 2.02
C LYS A 68 5.40 22.61 3.13
N ASN A 69 4.13 22.99 3.10
CA ASN A 69 3.09 22.52 4.03
C ASN A 69 2.24 21.39 3.46
N ALA A 70 2.49 20.97 2.21
CA ALA A 70 1.73 19.89 1.58
C ALA A 70 1.86 18.58 2.36
N PRO A 71 0.78 17.77 2.44
CA PRO A 71 0.75 16.57 3.27
C PRO A 71 1.58 15.43 2.66
N PHE A 72 2.18 14.62 3.52
CA PHE A 72 2.81 13.35 3.17
C PHE A 72 2.60 12.33 4.29
N GLY A 73 2.81 11.04 3.99
CA GLY A 73 2.66 9.96 4.95
C GLY A 73 3.93 9.13 5.13
N VAL A 74 3.95 8.32 6.19
CA VAL A 74 4.98 7.32 6.47
C VAL A 74 4.34 5.97 6.74
N ASP A 75 4.83 4.93 6.08
CA ASP A 75 4.43 3.52 6.26
C ASP A 75 5.54 2.74 6.95
N LEU A 76 5.21 2.06 8.04
CA LEU A 76 6.12 1.15 8.73
C LEU A 76 5.55 -0.27 8.77
N LEU A 77 6.43 -1.25 8.59
CA LEU A 77 6.07 -2.65 8.72
C LEU A 77 6.24 -3.07 10.19
N ILE A 78 5.14 -3.39 10.85
CA ILE A 78 5.11 -3.77 12.28
C ILE A 78 4.52 -5.18 12.42
N PRO A 79 5.28 -6.24 12.13
CA PRO A 79 4.81 -7.61 12.31
C PRO A 79 4.66 -7.95 13.79
N GLN A 80 3.64 -8.72 14.11
CA GLN A 80 3.58 -9.34 15.43
C GLN A 80 4.75 -10.32 15.60
N VAL A 81 5.48 -10.22 16.71
CA VAL A 81 6.61 -11.12 17.08
C VAL A 81 6.26 -11.85 18.37
N GLY A 82 6.64 -13.12 18.46
CA GLY A 82 6.37 -13.95 19.65
C GLY A 82 4.93 -14.47 19.74
N GLY A 83 4.62 -15.22 20.79
CA GLY A 83 3.31 -15.85 21.01
C GLY A 83 2.88 -16.73 19.84
N ASN A 84 1.67 -16.48 19.34
CA ASN A 84 1.08 -17.22 18.21
C ASN A 84 1.48 -16.64 16.83
N ALA A 85 2.45 -15.73 16.77
CA ALA A 85 2.94 -15.18 15.53
C ALA A 85 3.66 -16.23 14.67
N ARG A 86 3.82 -15.95 13.37
CA ARG A 86 4.63 -16.79 12.48
C ARG A 86 6.06 -16.84 13.01
N LYS A 87 6.68 -18.01 13.06
CA LYS A 87 8.06 -18.18 13.53
C LYS A 87 9.10 -17.42 12.71
N THR A 88 8.79 -17.14 11.44
CA THR A 88 9.62 -16.33 10.53
C THR A 88 9.52 -14.83 10.77
N ASN A 89 8.60 -14.37 11.63
CA ASN A 89 8.48 -12.94 11.92
C ASN A 89 9.62 -12.49 12.83
N TYR A 90 10.13 -11.31 12.54
CA TYR A 90 11.08 -10.60 13.40
C TYR A 90 10.75 -9.10 13.39
N ASP A 91 11.28 -8.38 14.36
CA ASP A 91 11.08 -6.93 14.46
C ASP A 91 11.87 -6.19 13.37
N TYR A 92 11.15 -5.62 12.40
CA TYR A 92 11.74 -4.86 11.31
C TYR A 92 12.29 -3.50 11.76
N THR A 93 11.87 -2.99 12.92
CA THR A 93 12.33 -1.72 13.49
C THR A 93 13.60 -1.89 14.34
N LYS A 94 14.00 -3.14 14.63
CA LYS A 94 15.14 -3.48 15.48
C LYS A 94 15.08 -2.79 16.85
N GLY A 95 13.89 -2.79 17.47
CA GLY A 95 13.64 -2.18 18.78
C GLY A 95 13.55 -0.64 18.77
N LYS A 96 13.49 -0.02 17.58
CA LYS A 96 13.49 1.45 17.44
C LYS A 96 12.13 2.04 17.06
N LEU A 97 11.04 1.29 17.29
CA LEU A 97 9.69 1.76 16.93
C LEU A 97 9.38 3.11 17.59
N ASP A 98 9.64 3.25 18.88
CA ASP A 98 9.35 4.47 19.63
C ASP A 98 10.08 5.69 19.06
N GLU A 99 11.39 5.55 18.79
CA GLU A 99 12.20 6.61 18.19
C GLU A 99 11.70 6.97 16.77
N LEU A 100 11.22 5.98 15.99
CA LEU A 100 10.65 6.23 14.67
C LEU A 100 9.32 6.99 14.76
N ILE A 101 8.48 6.67 15.75
CA ILE A 101 7.23 7.39 16.01
C ILE A 101 7.52 8.82 16.47
N ASP A 102 8.54 9.05 17.29
CA ASP A 102 8.96 10.41 17.65
C ASP A 102 9.30 11.24 16.40
N VAL A 103 10.08 10.69 15.48
CA VAL A 103 10.41 11.36 14.21
C VAL A 103 9.14 11.70 13.42
N ILE A 104 8.19 10.76 13.31
CA ILE A 104 6.93 10.94 12.58
C ILE A 104 6.11 12.11 13.17
N ILE A 105 6.05 12.20 14.49
CA ILE A 105 5.36 13.26 15.21
C ILE A 105 6.06 14.62 15.05
N GLU A 106 7.36 14.67 15.32
CA GLU A 106 8.17 15.88 15.23
C GLU A 106 8.17 16.49 13.83
N GLU A 107 8.21 15.63 12.81
CA GLU A 107 8.20 16.03 11.40
C GLU A 107 6.79 16.35 10.87
N ARG A 108 5.74 16.25 11.72
CA ARG A 108 4.35 16.58 11.39
C ARG A 108 3.81 15.82 10.20
N THR A 109 4.09 14.52 10.15
CA THR A 109 3.53 13.62 9.13
C THR A 109 2.00 13.65 9.17
N ARG A 110 1.33 13.64 8.02
CA ARG A 110 -0.14 13.74 7.95
C ARG A 110 -0.86 12.39 7.95
N LEU A 111 -0.14 11.31 7.73
CA LEU A 111 -0.69 9.94 7.77
C LEU A 111 0.39 8.99 8.26
N PHE A 112 0.06 8.18 9.25
CA PHE A 112 0.85 7.00 9.61
C PHE A 112 0.17 5.74 9.08
N VAL A 113 0.93 4.87 8.42
CA VAL A 113 0.45 3.58 7.91
C VAL A 113 1.17 2.44 8.61
N CYS A 114 0.40 1.47 9.10
CA CYS A 114 0.92 0.23 9.64
C CYS A 114 0.64 -0.93 8.68
N ALA A 115 1.70 -1.54 8.17
CA ALA A 115 1.62 -2.69 7.30
C ALA A 115 2.04 -3.98 8.03
N VAL A 116 1.62 -5.15 7.49
CA VAL A 116 2.01 -6.50 7.93
C VAL A 116 1.40 -6.96 9.25
N GLY A 117 1.16 -6.08 10.21
CA GLY A 117 0.50 -6.33 11.48
C GLY A 117 -0.54 -5.26 11.82
N VAL A 118 -0.80 -5.08 13.11
CA VAL A 118 -1.57 -3.98 13.67
C VAL A 118 -0.66 -3.15 14.58
N PRO A 119 -0.85 -1.83 14.66
CA PRO A 119 0.00 -1.00 15.51
C PRO A 119 -0.29 -1.28 17.00
N PRO A 120 0.70 -1.13 17.90
CA PRO A 120 0.46 -1.11 19.34
C PRO A 120 -0.44 0.05 19.75
N HIS A 121 -1.25 -0.15 20.79
CA HIS A 121 -2.19 0.88 21.27
C HIS A 121 -1.50 2.18 21.70
N ASP A 122 -0.39 2.08 22.42
CA ASP A 122 0.39 3.23 22.86
C ASP A 122 0.96 4.06 21.69
N VAL A 123 1.34 3.41 20.60
CA VAL A 123 1.75 4.07 19.35
C VAL A 123 0.57 4.84 18.75
N VAL A 124 -0.61 4.22 18.68
CA VAL A 124 -1.82 4.89 18.16
C VAL A 124 -2.18 6.09 19.03
N ASP A 125 -2.17 5.94 20.35
CA ASP A 125 -2.46 7.03 21.30
C ASP A 125 -1.51 8.22 21.13
N ARG A 126 -0.22 7.96 20.93
CA ARG A 126 0.78 9.03 20.70
C ARG A 126 0.54 9.76 19.40
N LEU A 127 0.24 9.03 18.33
CA LEU A 127 -0.08 9.61 17.01
C LEU A 127 -1.36 10.44 17.07
N HIS A 128 -2.40 9.94 17.72
CA HIS A 128 -3.67 10.67 17.91
C HIS A 128 -3.49 11.95 18.73
N LYS A 129 -2.70 11.93 19.81
CA LYS A 129 -2.34 13.15 20.56
C LYS A 129 -1.65 14.21 19.71
N ALA A 130 -0.93 13.78 18.68
CA ALA A 130 -0.30 14.65 17.68
C ALA A 130 -1.24 15.02 16.51
N GLY A 131 -2.49 14.55 16.49
CA GLY A 131 -3.45 14.78 15.41
C GLY A 131 -3.16 14.02 14.14
N ILE A 132 -2.42 12.91 14.20
CA ILE A 132 -2.02 12.08 13.06
C ILE A 132 -2.94 10.87 12.95
N PRO A 133 -3.76 10.75 11.89
CA PRO A 133 -4.58 9.57 11.65
C PRO A 133 -3.73 8.34 11.32
N VAL A 134 -4.25 7.19 11.75
CA VAL A 134 -3.60 5.88 11.59
C VAL A 134 -4.37 5.04 10.59
N MET A 135 -3.69 4.55 9.56
CA MET A 135 -4.21 3.60 8.59
C MET A 135 -3.58 2.23 8.79
N ASN A 136 -4.38 1.16 8.76
CA ASN A 136 -3.86 -0.20 8.83
C ASN A 136 -4.24 -1.02 7.60
N MET A 137 -3.28 -1.79 7.09
CA MET A 137 -3.47 -2.64 5.93
C MET A 137 -4.07 -4.00 6.32
N VAL A 138 -5.14 -4.41 5.64
CA VAL A 138 -5.81 -5.70 5.83
C VAL A 138 -5.96 -6.44 4.50
N GLY A 139 -5.68 -7.74 4.50
CA GLY A 139 -5.83 -8.60 3.32
C GLY A 139 -7.03 -9.55 3.39
N HIS A 140 -7.89 -9.39 4.42
CA HIS A 140 -9.11 -10.19 4.60
C HIS A 140 -10.08 -9.45 5.54
N PRO A 141 -11.42 -9.48 5.31
CA PRO A 141 -12.40 -8.74 6.13
C PRO A 141 -12.37 -9.11 7.61
N LYS A 142 -12.03 -10.36 7.95
CA LYS A 142 -11.92 -10.82 9.36
C LYS A 142 -10.85 -10.04 10.17
N HIS A 143 -9.91 -9.36 9.50
CA HIS A 143 -8.86 -8.60 10.17
C HIS A 143 -9.29 -7.14 10.47
N VAL A 144 -10.40 -6.67 9.90
CA VAL A 144 -10.89 -5.30 10.11
C VAL A 144 -11.16 -5.05 11.59
N GLN A 145 -11.90 -5.93 12.28
CA GLN A 145 -12.20 -5.72 13.69
C GLN A 145 -10.94 -5.61 14.55
N LYS A 146 -9.92 -6.46 14.31
CA LYS A 146 -8.66 -6.38 15.04
C LYS A 146 -7.93 -5.04 14.82
N ALA A 147 -7.99 -4.49 13.61
CA ALA A 147 -7.43 -3.17 13.32
C ALA A 147 -8.20 -2.05 14.04
N LEU A 148 -9.56 -2.12 14.02
CA LEU A 148 -10.40 -1.17 14.75
C LEU A 148 -10.17 -1.23 16.26
N ASP A 149 -10.01 -2.43 16.82
CA ASP A 149 -9.70 -2.61 18.26
C ASP A 149 -8.34 -1.99 18.62
N ALA A 150 -7.39 -1.94 17.68
CA ALA A 150 -6.11 -1.23 17.87
C ALA A 150 -6.23 0.30 17.78
N GLY A 151 -7.41 0.82 17.45
CA GLY A 151 -7.69 2.25 17.40
C GLY A 151 -7.39 2.93 16.07
N VAL A 152 -7.34 2.19 14.94
CA VAL A 152 -7.07 2.81 13.63
C VAL A 152 -8.28 3.58 13.09
N ASP A 153 -8.02 4.62 12.29
CA ASP A 153 -9.02 5.50 11.71
C ASP A 153 -9.39 5.12 10.27
N ILE A 154 -8.48 4.45 9.57
CA ILE A 154 -8.60 4.13 8.15
C ILE A 154 -8.17 2.68 7.91
N ILE A 155 -8.95 1.95 7.13
CA ILE A 155 -8.64 0.59 6.68
C ILE A 155 -8.13 0.65 5.24
N CYS A 156 -6.91 0.17 5.00
CA CYS A 156 -6.41 -0.09 3.65
C CYS A 156 -6.67 -1.55 3.27
N ALA A 157 -7.66 -1.77 2.40
CA ALA A 157 -8.05 -3.10 1.93
C ALA A 157 -7.11 -3.55 0.81
N GLN A 158 -6.05 -4.29 1.17
CA GLN A 158 -5.02 -4.79 0.26
C GLN A 158 -5.45 -6.11 -0.38
N ALA A 159 -5.96 -6.04 -1.58
CA ALA A 159 -6.45 -7.21 -2.33
C ALA A 159 -5.32 -8.13 -2.84
N GLY A 160 -5.71 -9.36 -3.16
CA GLY A 160 -4.80 -10.43 -3.57
C GLY A 160 -3.96 -10.14 -4.79
N GLU A 161 -4.40 -9.25 -5.67
CA GLU A 161 -3.68 -8.80 -6.87
C GLU A 161 -2.54 -7.83 -6.58
N GLY A 162 -2.46 -7.31 -5.35
CA GLY A 162 -1.41 -6.37 -4.94
C GLY A 162 -0.01 -6.98 -4.98
N GLY A 163 0.99 -6.19 -5.35
CA GLY A 163 2.41 -6.55 -5.23
C GLY A 163 2.88 -6.48 -3.78
N GLY A 164 3.93 -7.23 -3.47
CA GLY A 164 4.43 -7.30 -2.10
C GLY A 164 3.53 -8.13 -1.19
N HIS A 165 3.53 -7.85 0.11
CA HIS A 165 2.73 -8.58 1.08
C HIS A 165 1.23 -8.38 0.81
N THR A 166 0.50 -9.48 0.62
CA THR A 166 -0.92 -9.43 0.26
C THR A 166 -1.68 -10.66 0.75
N GLY A 167 -3.01 -10.53 0.86
CA GLY A 167 -3.92 -11.66 1.04
C GLY A 167 -4.13 -12.44 -0.27
N ASP A 168 -5.29 -13.10 -0.37
CA ASP A 168 -5.71 -13.83 -1.57
C ASP A 168 -7.12 -13.44 -2.04
N THR A 169 -7.80 -12.58 -1.28
CA THR A 169 -9.15 -12.13 -1.62
C THR A 169 -9.07 -11.10 -2.75
N PRO A 170 -9.79 -11.31 -3.86
CA PRO A 170 -9.84 -10.34 -4.98
C PRO A 170 -10.39 -8.98 -4.56
N ALA A 171 -9.95 -7.91 -5.25
CA ALA A 171 -10.34 -6.54 -4.97
C ALA A 171 -11.86 -6.34 -4.98
N SER A 172 -12.56 -6.92 -5.97
CA SER A 172 -14.01 -6.85 -6.12
C SER A 172 -14.82 -7.49 -4.98
N ILE A 173 -14.17 -8.31 -4.15
CA ILE A 173 -14.77 -8.95 -2.98
C ILE A 173 -14.28 -8.28 -1.68
N LEU A 174 -12.96 -8.07 -1.58
CA LEU A 174 -12.35 -7.55 -0.35
C LEU A 174 -12.82 -6.14 -0.02
N ILE A 175 -12.81 -5.25 -1.02
CA ILE A 175 -13.05 -3.83 -0.80
C ILE A 175 -14.49 -3.58 -0.33
N PRO A 176 -15.55 -4.06 -1.03
CA PRO A 176 -16.92 -3.95 -0.54
C PRO A 176 -17.11 -4.57 0.85
N ALA A 177 -16.53 -5.76 1.09
CA ALA A 177 -16.64 -6.42 2.39
C ALA A 177 -15.98 -5.63 3.53
N CYS A 178 -14.86 -4.93 3.26
CA CYS A 178 -14.25 -4.03 4.23
C CYS A 178 -15.09 -2.76 4.46
N VAL A 179 -15.70 -2.22 3.39
CA VAL A 179 -16.64 -1.08 3.49
C VAL A 179 -17.82 -1.44 4.37
N ASP A 180 -18.42 -2.61 4.17
CA ASP A 180 -19.53 -3.10 5.02
C ASP A 180 -19.09 -3.32 6.47
N ALA A 181 -17.88 -3.84 6.69
CA ALA A 181 -17.35 -4.11 8.03
C ALA A 181 -17.11 -2.84 8.86
N VAL A 182 -16.84 -1.71 8.23
CA VAL A 182 -16.63 -0.42 8.92
C VAL A 182 -17.89 0.43 9.00
N LYS A 183 -18.99 0.02 8.39
CA LYS A 183 -20.24 0.78 8.36
C LYS A 183 -20.73 1.11 9.77
N GLY A 184 -20.94 2.40 10.06
CA GLY A 184 -21.38 2.89 11.37
C GLY A 184 -20.27 2.90 12.45
N LYS A 185 -19.04 2.48 12.14
CA LYS A 185 -17.91 2.59 13.04
C LYS A 185 -17.35 4.01 13.03
N LYS A 186 -16.84 4.43 14.18
CA LYS A 186 -16.25 5.76 14.35
C LYS A 186 -14.74 5.69 14.46
N ALA A 187 -14.06 6.60 13.77
CA ALA A 187 -12.62 6.79 13.87
C ALA A 187 -12.28 7.43 15.24
N PRO A 188 -11.37 6.83 16.03
CA PRO A 188 -11.08 7.32 17.37
C PRO A 188 -10.47 8.73 17.39
N LEU A 189 -9.71 9.11 16.35
CA LEU A 189 -9.05 10.42 16.29
C LEU A 189 -10.04 11.58 16.30
N ASN A 190 -11.16 11.50 15.58
CA ASN A 190 -12.05 12.65 15.37
C ASN A 190 -13.54 12.35 15.55
N GLY A 191 -13.91 11.11 15.87
CA GLY A 191 -15.31 10.67 16.02
C GLY A 191 -16.10 10.57 14.70
N GLY A 192 -15.47 10.87 13.57
CA GLY A 192 -16.04 10.70 12.23
C GLY A 192 -16.13 9.24 11.81
N PRO A 193 -16.56 8.95 10.57
CA PRO A 193 -16.60 7.58 10.06
C PRO A 193 -15.19 6.99 9.89
N VAL A 194 -15.06 5.67 10.03
CA VAL A 194 -13.89 4.93 9.56
C VAL A 194 -13.93 4.85 8.05
N TYR A 195 -12.85 5.23 7.37
CA TYR A 195 -12.76 5.20 5.92
C TYR A 195 -12.07 3.94 5.41
N VAL A 196 -12.36 3.57 4.15
CA VAL A 196 -11.69 2.48 3.45
C VAL A 196 -10.91 3.04 2.26
N VAL A 197 -9.65 2.63 2.14
CA VAL A 197 -8.78 2.87 0.98
C VAL A 197 -8.61 1.55 0.25
N GLY A 198 -8.92 1.53 -1.05
CA GLY A 198 -8.78 0.32 -1.85
C GLY A 198 -7.36 0.15 -2.39
N ALA A 199 -6.82 -1.05 -2.28
CA ALA A 199 -5.47 -1.39 -2.72
C ALA A 199 -5.42 -2.74 -3.44
N GLY A 200 -4.46 -2.89 -4.35
CA GLY A 200 -4.40 -4.02 -5.27
C GLY A 200 -5.27 -3.79 -6.50
N ALA A 201 -4.82 -4.26 -7.66
CA ALA A 201 -5.49 -4.08 -8.95
C ALA A 201 -5.74 -2.61 -9.38
N VAL A 202 -5.01 -1.63 -8.81
CA VAL A 202 -5.18 -0.20 -9.14
C VAL A 202 -4.02 0.29 -9.99
N TYR A 203 -4.31 0.82 -11.21
CA TYR A 203 -3.29 1.31 -12.13
C TYR A 203 -3.77 2.39 -13.11
N ASP A 204 -5.08 2.59 -13.29
CA ASP A 204 -5.71 3.52 -14.23
C ASP A 204 -7.00 4.14 -13.67
N GLY A 205 -7.67 4.97 -14.42
CA GLY A 205 -8.91 5.62 -14.00
C GLY A 205 -10.09 4.66 -13.88
N ARG A 206 -10.11 3.55 -14.64
CA ARG A 206 -11.15 2.52 -14.50
C ARG A 206 -11.09 1.86 -13.13
N SER A 207 -9.88 1.53 -12.71
CA SER A 207 -9.65 0.92 -11.39
C SER A 207 -9.91 1.92 -10.25
N LEU A 208 -9.61 3.21 -10.43
CA LEU A 208 -9.99 4.26 -9.47
C LEU A 208 -11.52 4.39 -9.39
N ALA A 209 -12.22 4.54 -10.52
CA ALA A 209 -13.67 4.66 -10.55
C ALA A 209 -14.37 3.44 -9.91
N ALA A 210 -13.92 2.22 -10.23
CA ALA A 210 -14.47 1.00 -9.66
C ALA A 210 -14.32 0.99 -8.12
N ASN A 211 -13.15 1.34 -7.59
CA ASN A 211 -12.92 1.41 -6.15
C ASN A 211 -13.87 2.39 -5.44
N LEU A 212 -14.06 3.58 -6.03
CA LEU A 212 -15.00 4.56 -5.49
C LEU A 212 -16.45 4.02 -5.52
N MET A 213 -16.85 3.30 -6.56
CA MET A 213 -18.17 2.70 -6.66
C MET A 213 -18.35 1.50 -5.71
N TRP A 214 -17.29 0.81 -5.32
CA TRP A 214 -17.32 -0.19 -4.25
C TRP A 214 -17.42 0.43 -2.84
N GLY A 215 -17.35 1.76 -2.72
CA GLY A 215 -17.47 2.49 -1.46
C GLY A 215 -16.15 2.86 -0.81
N ALA A 216 -15.00 2.59 -1.44
CA ALA A 216 -13.72 3.14 -0.97
C ALA A 216 -13.69 4.67 -1.19
N GLN A 217 -12.98 5.39 -0.32
CA GLN A 217 -12.87 6.85 -0.39
C GLN A 217 -11.55 7.32 -1.03
N ALA A 218 -10.61 6.40 -1.27
CA ALA A 218 -9.36 6.63 -2.00
C ALA A 218 -8.77 5.29 -2.45
N VAL A 219 -7.67 5.37 -3.21
CA VAL A 219 -6.91 4.21 -3.63
C VAL A 219 -5.45 4.30 -3.20
N TRP A 220 -4.85 3.13 -2.91
CA TRP A 220 -3.44 2.94 -2.56
C TRP A 220 -2.74 2.28 -3.73
N VAL A 221 -1.85 3.00 -4.40
CA VAL A 221 -1.30 2.63 -5.71
C VAL A 221 0.19 2.34 -5.60
N GLY A 222 0.58 1.10 -5.90
CA GLY A 222 1.98 0.64 -5.84
C GLY A 222 2.59 0.44 -7.23
N THR A 223 2.35 -0.70 -7.86
CA THR A 223 3.03 -1.17 -9.07
C THR A 223 3.03 -0.15 -10.22
N ARG A 224 1.91 0.60 -10.40
CA ARG A 224 1.85 1.68 -11.39
C ARG A 224 2.93 2.75 -11.14
N PHE A 225 3.13 3.14 -9.89
CA PHE A 225 4.14 4.14 -9.54
C PHE A 225 5.57 3.57 -9.50
N VAL A 226 5.78 2.24 -9.31
CA VAL A 226 7.11 1.65 -9.51
C VAL A 226 7.60 1.89 -10.94
N ALA A 227 6.68 1.84 -11.93
CA ALA A 227 6.93 2.18 -13.32
C ALA A 227 6.68 3.69 -13.59
N SER A 228 7.31 4.57 -12.80
CA SER A 228 7.33 6.02 -13.02
C SER A 228 8.77 6.53 -13.10
N LYS A 229 8.97 7.75 -13.62
CA LYS A 229 10.31 8.35 -13.75
C LYS A 229 10.96 8.54 -12.38
N GLU A 230 10.21 9.04 -11.40
CA GLU A 230 10.67 9.44 -10.08
C GLU A 230 10.82 8.26 -9.10
N ALA A 231 10.33 7.05 -9.46
CA ALA A 231 10.51 5.88 -8.61
C ALA A 231 11.98 5.50 -8.47
N GLY A 232 12.45 5.28 -7.23
CA GLY A 232 13.79 4.82 -6.92
C GLY A 232 14.08 3.36 -7.35
N ALA A 233 13.11 2.69 -7.97
CA ALA A 233 13.27 1.36 -8.53
C ALA A 233 14.32 1.35 -9.65
N THR A 234 15.15 0.29 -9.69
CA THR A 234 16.14 0.13 -10.75
C THR A 234 15.49 0.04 -12.13
N LYS A 235 16.24 0.44 -13.18
CA LYS A 235 15.77 0.26 -14.56
C LYS A 235 15.30 -1.16 -14.85
N MET A 236 16.05 -2.16 -14.39
CA MET A 236 15.65 -3.56 -14.51
C MET A 236 14.28 -3.87 -13.92
N HIS A 237 13.97 -3.33 -12.74
CA HIS A 237 12.66 -3.54 -12.12
C HIS A 237 11.54 -2.87 -12.92
N LYS A 238 11.75 -1.64 -13.40
CA LYS A 238 10.81 -0.94 -14.29
C LYS A 238 10.60 -1.72 -15.59
N ASP A 239 11.67 -2.21 -16.21
CA ASP A 239 11.61 -3.03 -17.42
C ASP A 239 10.84 -4.35 -17.20
N ILE A 240 11.03 -5.01 -16.05
CA ILE A 240 10.25 -6.20 -15.66
C ILE A 240 8.75 -5.90 -15.64
N ILE A 241 8.35 -4.77 -15.07
CA ILE A 241 6.93 -4.39 -14.99
C ILE A 241 6.36 -4.10 -16.38
N VAL A 242 6.99 -3.25 -17.18
CA VAL A 242 6.43 -2.85 -18.48
C VAL A 242 6.42 -3.97 -19.53
N ASN A 243 7.25 -4.99 -19.35
CA ASN A 243 7.30 -6.18 -20.20
C ASN A 243 6.50 -7.36 -19.61
N ALA A 244 5.84 -7.19 -18.47
CA ALA A 244 5.06 -8.25 -17.87
C ALA A 244 3.84 -8.62 -18.71
N SER A 245 3.49 -9.91 -18.66
CA SER A 245 2.30 -10.51 -19.26
C SER A 245 1.41 -11.11 -18.19
N PHE A 246 0.18 -11.48 -18.53
CA PHE A 246 -0.72 -12.19 -17.62
C PHE A 246 -0.11 -13.53 -17.18
N GLY A 247 -0.17 -13.81 -15.87
CA GLY A 247 0.42 -15.01 -15.27
C GLY A 247 1.92 -14.90 -14.94
N ASP A 248 2.53 -13.74 -15.18
CA ASP A 248 3.94 -13.48 -14.88
C ASP A 248 4.20 -13.17 -13.40
N ASP A 249 3.18 -13.13 -12.58
CA ASP A 249 3.28 -12.93 -11.15
C ASP A 249 2.87 -14.19 -10.37
N ILE A 250 3.38 -14.32 -9.18
CA ILE A 250 3.07 -15.42 -8.27
C ILE A 250 3.11 -14.95 -6.82
N ARG A 251 2.22 -15.51 -6.00
CA ARG A 251 2.25 -15.30 -4.55
C ARG A 251 3.01 -16.45 -3.89
N THR A 252 4.07 -16.13 -3.16
CA THR A 252 4.96 -17.09 -2.50
C THR A 252 5.27 -16.67 -1.07
N ILE A 253 5.76 -17.59 -0.24
CA ILE A 253 6.22 -17.31 1.12
C ILE A 253 7.74 -17.41 1.27
N ILE A 254 8.48 -17.71 0.21
CA ILE A 254 9.91 -18.02 0.29
C ILE A 254 10.79 -16.85 0.73
N PHE A 255 10.34 -15.59 0.53
CA PHE A 255 11.14 -14.39 0.81
C PHE A 255 11.03 -13.87 2.25
N THR A 256 9.89 -14.11 2.91
CA THR A 256 9.62 -13.55 4.26
C THR A 256 8.87 -14.51 5.17
N GLY A 257 8.53 -15.70 4.69
CA GLY A 257 7.62 -16.61 5.40
C GLY A 257 6.16 -16.12 5.42
N ARG A 258 5.85 -15.00 4.74
CA ARG A 258 4.51 -14.44 4.57
C ARG A 258 4.14 -14.41 3.09
N PRO A 259 2.85 -14.52 2.75
CA PRO A 259 2.41 -14.36 1.37
C PRO A 259 2.88 -13.02 0.78
N LEU A 260 3.62 -13.09 -0.29
CA LEU A 260 4.24 -11.98 -0.99
C LEU A 260 4.09 -12.19 -2.50
N ARG A 261 3.55 -11.21 -3.23
CA ARG A 261 3.42 -11.29 -4.68
C ARG A 261 4.61 -10.66 -5.39
N VAL A 262 5.21 -11.45 -6.28
CA VAL A 262 6.44 -11.10 -6.99
C VAL A 262 6.34 -11.54 -8.46
N LYS A 263 7.28 -11.08 -9.30
CA LYS A 263 7.54 -11.68 -10.62
C LYS A 263 7.83 -13.17 -10.47
N ARG A 264 7.18 -13.98 -11.27
CA ARG A 264 7.51 -15.39 -11.46
C ARG A 264 8.84 -15.50 -12.21
N THR A 265 9.85 -16.02 -11.55
CA THR A 265 11.17 -16.28 -12.13
C THR A 265 11.46 -17.79 -12.10
N PRO A 266 12.40 -18.31 -12.88
CA PRO A 266 12.81 -19.72 -12.77
C PRO A 266 13.19 -20.13 -11.35
N TYR A 267 13.83 -19.24 -10.58
CA TYR A 267 14.18 -19.46 -9.19
C TYR A 267 12.94 -19.63 -8.29
N VAL A 268 11.93 -18.77 -8.45
CA VAL A 268 10.68 -18.87 -7.70
C VAL A 268 9.88 -20.09 -8.10
N ASP A 269 9.84 -20.42 -9.39
CA ASP A 269 9.16 -21.61 -9.91
C ASP A 269 9.79 -22.90 -9.40
N ASP A 270 11.12 -22.97 -9.27
CA ASP A 270 11.79 -24.14 -8.68
C ASP A 270 11.34 -24.37 -7.23
N TRP A 271 11.32 -23.31 -6.41
CA TRP A 271 10.83 -23.41 -5.05
C TRP A 271 9.37 -23.86 -4.96
N GLU A 272 8.49 -23.24 -5.77
CA GLU A 272 7.05 -23.48 -5.70
C GLU A 272 6.61 -24.81 -6.34
N ARG A 273 7.36 -25.34 -7.29
CA ARG A 273 7.03 -26.61 -7.96
C ARG A 273 7.74 -27.81 -7.35
N ASN A 274 9.01 -27.65 -7.02
CA ASN A 274 9.88 -28.79 -6.69
C ASN A 274 10.24 -28.85 -5.20
N ARG A 275 10.16 -27.74 -4.45
CA ARG A 275 10.69 -27.64 -3.08
C ARG A 275 9.63 -27.29 -2.03
N GLN A 276 8.36 -27.61 -2.27
CA GLN A 276 7.24 -27.32 -1.34
C GLN A 276 7.42 -27.96 0.05
N GLY A 277 8.00 -29.15 0.12
CA GLY A 277 8.34 -29.82 1.39
C GLY A 277 9.38 -29.03 2.20
N GLU A 278 10.41 -28.54 1.51
CA GLU A 278 11.48 -27.75 2.11
C GLU A 278 10.96 -26.37 2.58
N ILE A 279 10.08 -25.73 1.81
CA ILE A 279 9.40 -24.49 2.26
C ILE A 279 8.70 -24.72 3.60
N LYS A 280 7.91 -25.78 3.72
CA LYS A 280 7.16 -26.12 4.95
C LYS A 280 8.12 -26.40 6.10
N GLU A 281 9.15 -27.19 5.88
CA GLU A 281 10.14 -27.52 6.90
C GLU A 281 10.84 -26.28 7.43
N LEU A 282 11.45 -25.48 6.54
CA LEU A 282 12.20 -24.28 6.91
C LEU A 282 11.33 -23.27 7.65
N THR A 283 10.15 -22.95 7.11
CA THR A 283 9.25 -21.96 7.73
C THR A 283 8.70 -22.45 9.09
N SER A 284 8.49 -23.76 9.27
CA SER A 284 8.08 -24.33 10.56
C SER A 284 9.16 -24.14 11.66
N ARG A 285 10.42 -24.03 11.25
CA ARG A 285 11.59 -23.77 12.12
C ARG A 285 11.90 -22.28 12.26
N GLY A 286 11.13 -21.39 11.61
CA GLY A 286 11.38 -19.94 11.62
C GLY A 286 12.47 -19.49 10.66
N ILE A 287 12.83 -20.33 9.70
CA ILE A 287 13.88 -20.05 8.72
C ILE A 287 13.21 -19.55 7.43
N VAL A 288 13.67 -18.43 6.90
CA VAL A 288 13.21 -17.90 5.60
C VAL A 288 13.93 -18.65 4.48
N PRO A 289 13.21 -19.35 3.57
CA PRO A 289 13.81 -20.23 2.56
C PRO A 289 14.89 -19.56 1.72
N VAL A 290 14.65 -18.37 1.21
CA VAL A 290 15.61 -17.65 0.36
C VAL A 290 16.90 -17.32 1.11
N PHE A 291 16.83 -16.89 2.36
CA PHE A 291 18.05 -16.60 3.15
C PHE A 291 18.89 -17.85 3.35
N HIS A 292 18.23 -18.96 3.68
CA HIS A 292 18.91 -20.26 3.82
C HIS A 292 19.58 -20.75 2.53
N ASP A 293 18.89 -20.59 1.40
CA ASP A 293 19.44 -21.02 0.09
C ASP A 293 20.62 -20.15 -0.35
N VAL A 294 20.52 -18.82 -0.18
CA VAL A 294 21.58 -17.87 -0.55
C VAL A 294 22.80 -18.00 0.38
N GLU A 295 22.60 -18.31 1.65
CA GLU A 295 23.70 -18.58 2.59
C GLU A 295 24.52 -19.80 2.12
N LYS A 296 23.86 -20.85 1.64
CA LYS A 296 24.49 -22.06 1.11
C LYS A 296 25.02 -21.90 -0.33
N HIS A 297 24.36 -21.06 -1.12
CA HIS A 297 24.62 -20.84 -2.54
C HIS A 297 24.68 -19.33 -2.85
N PRO A 298 25.75 -18.62 -2.46
CA PRO A 298 25.88 -17.18 -2.67
C PRO A 298 25.80 -16.73 -4.13
N ASP A 299 26.15 -17.60 -5.07
CA ASP A 299 26.03 -17.40 -6.50
C ASP A 299 24.59 -17.18 -6.99
N LYS A 300 23.60 -17.68 -6.23
CA LYS A 300 22.18 -17.49 -6.53
C LYS A 300 21.60 -16.14 -6.08
N SER A 301 22.36 -15.28 -5.41
CA SER A 301 21.87 -14.04 -4.79
C SER A 301 21.10 -13.13 -5.76
N MET A 302 21.55 -13.04 -7.01
CA MET A 302 20.87 -12.27 -8.05
C MET A 302 19.56 -12.94 -8.51
N ALA A 303 19.56 -14.26 -8.71
CA ALA A 303 18.36 -15.01 -9.08
C ALA A 303 17.30 -15.01 -7.97
N ALA A 304 17.74 -14.97 -6.72
CA ALA A 304 16.93 -14.94 -5.50
C ALA A 304 16.36 -13.56 -5.19
N ARG A 305 16.60 -12.53 -6.02
CA ARG A 305 16.10 -11.19 -5.78
C ARG A 305 14.57 -11.12 -5.98
N PRO A 306 13.78 -10.62 -4.98
CA PRO A 306 12.35 -10.45 -5.15
C PRO A 306 12.05 -9.24 -6.03
N TRP A 307 11.41 -9.45 -7.16
CA TRP A 307 10.88 -8.39 -8.00
C TRP A 307 9.40 -8.19 -7.66
N LEU A 308 9.13 -7.26 -6.73
CA LEU A 308 7.77 -7.01 -6.24
C LEU A 308 6.94 -6.36 -7.34
N MET A 309 5.82 -6.99 -7.70
CA MET A 309 4.84 -6.44 -8.63
C MET A 309 3.48 -7.08 -8.40
N GLY A 310 2.42 -6.31 -8.60
CA GLY A 310 1.04 -6.81 -8.62
C GLY A 310 0.65 -7.32 -10.00
N SER A 311 -0.48 -8.03 -10.07
CA SER A 311 -0.99 -8.60 -11.34
C SER A 311 -1.28 -7.54 -12.40
N VAL A 312 -1.53 -6.29 -12.01
CA VAL A 312 -1.69 -5.15 -12.93
C VAL A 312 -0.45 -4.81 -13.74
N ALA A 313 0.73 -5.35 -13.39
CA ALA A 313 1.94 -5.20 -14.20
C ALA A 313 1.71 -5.61 -15.66
N ALA A 314 0.88 -6.63 -15.90
CA ALA A 314 0.51 -7.07 -17.25
C ALA A 314 -0.12 -5.96 -18.12
N LEU A 315 -0.68 -4.92 -17.49
CA LEU A 315 -1.40 -3.82 -18.15
C LEU A 315 -0.58 -2.52 -18.18
N ILE A 316 0.56 -2.45 -17.50
CA ILE A 316 1.43 -1.28 -17.43
C ILE A 316 2.50 -1.40 -18.53
N LYS A 317 2.52 -0.45 -19.49
CA LYS A 317 3.38 -0.56 -20.68
C LYS A 317 4.30 0.63 -20.90
N ASP A 318 4.37 1.56 -19.92
CA ASP A 318 5.13 2.79 -20.02
C ASP A 318 5.73 3.22 -18.67
N VAL A 319 6.64 4.19 -18.70
CA VAL A 319 7.29 4.78 -17.51
C VAL A 319 7.19 6.31 -17.59
N PRO A 320 5.99 6.88 -17.39
CA PRO A 320 5.76 8.32 -17.43
C PRO A 320 6.18 9.01 -16.11
N PRO A 321 6.16 10.34 -16.05
CA PRO A 321 6.20 11.08 -14.79
C PRO A 321 5.03 10.71 -13.87
N ALA A 322 5.26 10.72 -12.55
CA ALA A 322 4.20 10.44 -11.56
C ALA A 322 3.01 11.41 -11.67
N LYS A 323 3.28 12.66 -12.04
CA LYS A 323 2.25 13.66 -12.31
C LYS A 323 1.27 13.18 -13.40
N ASP A 324 1.80 12.68 -14.51
CA ASP A 324 0.96 12.23 -15.64
C ASP A 324 0.11 11.01 -15.24
N ILE A 325 0.65 10.13 -14.40
CA ILE A 325 -0.10 8.99 -13.84
C ILE A 325 -1.31 9.49 -13.04
N VAL A 326 -1.09 10.43 -12.10
CA VAL A 326 -2.16 10.98 -11.25
C VAL A 326 -3.22 11.67 -12.11
N GLU A 327 -2.80 12.55 -13.03
CA GLU A 327 -3.70 13.31 -13.89
C GLU A 327 -4.54 12.42 -14.81
N ASN A 328 -3.92 11.43 -15.44
CA ASN A 328 -4.60 10.48 -16.32
C ASN A 328 -5.61 9.62 -15.54
N MET A 329 -5.21 9.09 -14.38
CA MET A 329 -6.12 8.31 -13.54
C MET A 329 -7.37 9.11 -13.14
N VAL A 330 -7.19 10.36 -12.72
CA VAL A 330 -8.32 11.20 -12.28
C VAL A 330 -9.21 11.59 -13.42
N ASN A 331 -8.64 12.02 -14.56
CA ASN A 331 -9.44 12.43 -15.72
C ASN A 331 -10.26 11.27 -16.27
N GLU A 332 -9.64 10.09 -16.47
CA GLU A 332 -10.34 8.89 -16.93
C GLU A 332 -11.43 8.45 -15.93
N ALA A 333 -11.13 8.46 -14.63
CA ALA A 333 -12.11 8.09 -13.61
C ALA A 333 -13.31 9.04 -13.61
N ALA A 334 -13.08 10.36 -13.71
CA ALA A 334 -14.14 11.37 -13.75
C ALA A 334 -15.05 11.16 -14.97
N GLU A 335 -14.47 10.90 -16.15
CA GLU A 335 -15.23 10.61 -17.37
C GLU A 335 -16.10 9.34 -17.20
N LEU A 336 -15.55 8.29 -16.61
CA LEU A 336 -16.26 7.03 -16.40
C LEU A 336 -17.41 7.18 -15.40
N LEU A 337 -17.19 7.91 -14.30
CA LEU A 337 -18.21 8.19 -13.31
C LEU A 337 -19.36 9.01 -13.92
N GLN A 338 -19.06 10.00 -14.76
CA GLN A 338 -20.05 10.79 -15.49
C GLN A 338 -20.83 9.92 -16.49
N LYS A 339 -20.14 9.08 -17.27
CA LYS A 339 -20.81 8.11 -18.17
C LYS A 339 -21.67 7.12 -17.40
N GLY A 340 -21.19 6.61 -16.27
CA GLY A 340 -21.93 5.71 -15.40
C GLY A 340 -23.24 6.33 -14.88
N SER A 341 -23.22 7.61 -14.50
CA SER A 341 -24.43 8.31 -14.05
C SER A 341 -25.50 8.43 -15.16
N GLN A 342 -25.11 8.46 -16.42
CA GLN A 342 -26.04 8.52 -17.57
C GLN A 342 -26.74 7.17 -17.85
N LEU A 343 -26.22 6.06 -17.31
CA LEU A 343 -26.86 4.75 -17.44
C LEU A 343 -28.10 4.64 -16.53
N VAL A 344 -28.19 5.45 -15.48
CA VAL A 344 -29.31 5.47 -14.56
C VAL A 344 -30.44 6.32 -15.14
N LYS A 345 -31.53 5.67 -15.57
CA LYS A 345 -32.76 6.36 -15.98
C LYS A 345 -33.68 6.44 -14.77
N VAL A 346 -33.70 7.58 -14.09
CA VAL A 346 -34.64 7.84 -12.99
C VAL A 346 -35.98 8.22 -13.56
N GLY A 347 -37.02 7.43 -13.32
CA GLY A 347 -38.40 7.79 -13.66
C GLY A 347 -38.84 9.03 -12.87
N PRO A 348 -39.93 9.72 -13.29
CA PRO A 348 -40.30 11.05 -12.76
C PRO A 348 -40.67 11.10 -11.27
N THR A 349 -40.69 9.98 -10.55
CA THR A 349 -41.17 9.91 -9.16
C THR A 349 -40.14 9.43 -8.12
N ALA A 350 -38.92 9.19 -8.49
CA ALA A 350 -37.88 8.69 -7.56
C ALA A 350 -36.66 9.62 -7.45
N ARG A 351 -36.81 10.77 -6.78
CA ARG A 351 -35.64 11.41 -6.16
C ARG A 351 -35.45 10.79 -4.79
N PRO A 352 -34.36 10.07 -4.49
CA PRO A 352 -34.03 9.74 -3.12
C PRO A 352 -33.88 11.06 -2.35
N LYS A 353 -34.54 11.20 -1.23
CA LYS A 353 -34.19 12.24 -0.27
C LYS A 353 -32.79 11.90 0.21
N LEU A 354 -31.80 12.72 -0.15
CA LEU A 354 -30.45 12.73 0.45
C LEU A 354 -30.54 13.08 1.93
#